data_dc3289f974e4753750a0297bea2cccd3
#
_entry.id   dc3289f974e4753750a0297bea2cccd3
#
_cell.length_a   1.000
_cell.length_b   1.000
_cell.length_c   1.000
_cell.angle_alpha   90.00
_cell.angle_beta   90.00
_cell.angle_gamma   90.00
#
_symmetry.space_group_name_H-M   'P 1'
#
loop_
_entity.id
_entity.type
_entity.pdbx_description
1 polymer ?
#
loop_
_entity_poly.entity_id
_entity_poly.type
_entity_poly.pdbx_seq_one_letter_code
_entity_poly.pdbx_strand_id
1 'polypeptide(L)' 'MNTVSPGYINTPLLEKLPLELVKEKVAAHPIGRFAEPEEVANAIVFLCSDKASYIVGANLMVDGGYTSI' A
#
# COMPACT_ATOMS: atom_id res chain seq x y z
N MET A 1 14.62 -10.49 8.16
CA MET A 1 14.26 -9.56 7.07
C MET A 1 12.76 -9.57 6.87
N ASN A 2 12.15 -8.40 6.80
CA ASN A 2 10.73 -8.26 6.49
C ASN A 2 10.57 -7.50 5.18
N THR A 3 9.43 -7.69 4.53
CA THR A 3 9.12 -7.07 3.24
C THR A 3 7.82 -6.29 3.36
N VAL A 4 7.74 -5.15 2.69
CA VAL A 4 6.50 -4.38 2.54
C VAL A 4 6.11 -4.44 1.07
N SER A 5 4.87 -4.86 0.80
CA SER A 5 4.33 -4.92 -0.57
C SER A 5 3.18 -3.91 -0.68
N PRO A 6 3.47 -2.72 -1.21
CA PRO A 6 2.42 -1.70 -1.37
C PRO A 6 1.51 -2.01 -2.56
N GLY A 7 0.29 -1.48 -2.50
CA GLY A 7 -0.60 -1.46 -3.65
C GLY A 7 -0.41 -0.18 -4.47
N TYR A 8 -1.49 0.32 -5.05
CA TYR A 8 -1.42 1.58 -5.79
C TYR A 8 -1.30 2.76 -4.83
N ILE A 9 -0.34 3.62 -5.11
CA ILE A 9 -0.02 4.80 -4.29
C ILE A 9 -0.42 6.04 -5.07
N ASN A 10 -1.04 7.00 -4.38
CA ASN A 10 -1.41 8.27 -4.97
C ASN A 10 -0.17 9.12 -5.22
N THR A 11 0.32 9.10 -6.45
CA THR A 11 1.51 9.85 -6.88
C THR A 11 1.17 10.68 -8.12
N PRO A 12 1.99 11.69 -8.46
CA PRO A 12 1.77 12.47 -9.69
C PRO A 12 1.70 11.63 -10.96
N LEU A 13 2.33 10.46 -10.97
CA LEU A 13 2.29 9.55 -12.11
C LEU A 13 0.87 9.08 -12.41
N LEU A 14 0.03 8.90 -11.38
CA LEU A 14 -1.35 8.47 -11.55
C LEU A 14 -2.21 9.53 -12.23
N GLU A 15 -1.86 10.80 -12.08
CA GLU A 15 -2.58 11.90 -12.71
C GLU A 15 -2.49 11.87 -14.23
N LYS A 16 -1.49 11.18 -14.77
CA LYS A 16 -1.28 11.00 -16.21
C LYS A 16 -2.09 9.88 -16.81
N LEU A 17 -2.73 9.06 -15.98
CA LEU A 17 -3.55 7.95 -16.44
C LEU A 17 -4.96 8.43 -16.83
N PRO A 18 -5.63 7.73 -17.76
CA PRO A 18 -7.04 8.02 -18.06
C PRO A 18 -7.90 7.93 -16.80
N LEU A 19 -8.83 8.88 -16.64
CA LEU A 19 -9.69 8.92 -15.47
C LEU A 19 -10.49 7.63 -15.27
N GLU A 20 -10.94 7.01 -16.35
CA GLU A 20 -11.70 5.76 -16.29
C GLU A 20 -10.85 4.63 -15.71
N LEU A 21 -9.57 4.56 -16.09
CA LEU A 21 -8.66 3.55 -15.55
C LEU A 21 -8.41 3.78 -14.07
N VAL A 22 -8.24 5.04 -13.65
CA VAL A 22 -8.06 5.39 -12.24
C VAL A 22 -9.28 4.98 -11.42
N LYS A 23 -10.48 5.26 -11.92
CA LYS A 23 -11.72 4.88 -11.22
C LYS A 23 -11.84 3.36 -11.08
N GLU A 24 -11.48 2.61 -12.12
CA GLU A 24 -11.49 1.16 -12.08
C GLU A 24 -10.54 0.62 -11.02
N LYS A 25 -9.33 1.17 -10.95
CA LYS A 25 -8.35 0.73 -9.96
C LYS A 25 -8.75 1.10 -8.54
N VAL A 26 -9.32 2.28 -8.33
CA VAL A 26 -9.85 2.68 -7.02
C VAL A 26 -10.97 1.72 -6.59
N ALA A 27 -11.88 1.39 -7.48
CA ALA A 27 -12.98 0.48 -7.18
C ALA A 27 -12.51 -0.94 -6.86
N ALA A 28 -11.33 -1.35 -7.38
CA ALA A 28 -10.76 -2.66 -7.11
C ALA A 28 -10.18 -2.80 -5.70
N HIS A 29 -9.98 -1.69 -4.99
CA HIS A 29 -9.48 -1.70 -3.61
C HIS A 29 -10.66 -1.72 -2.63
N PRO A 30 -10.76 -2.71 -1.73
CA PRO A 30 -11.82 -2.72 -0.71
C PRO A 30 -11.91 -1.43 0.10
N ILE A 31 -10.77 -0.78 0.39
CA ILE A 31 -10.76 0.48 1.13
C ILE A 31 -11.32 1.65 0.30
N GLY A 32 -11.38 1.52 -1.03
CA GLY A 32 -12.02 2.52 -1.91
C GLY A 32 -11.17 3.72 -2.29
N ARG A 33 -9.87 3.64 -2.09
CA ARG A 33 -8.94 4.72 -2.46
C ARG A 33 -7.53 4.18 -2.64
N PHE A 34 -6.67 4.96 -3.29
CA PHE A 34 -5.24 4.67 -3.32
C PHE A 34 -4.58 5.08 -2.00
N ALA A 35 -3.43 4.48 -1.72
CA ALA A 35 -2.65 4.83 -0.54
C ALA A 35 -1.95 6.17 -0.73
N GLU A 36 -1.82 6.92 0.36
CA GLU A 36 -0.89 8.04 0.40
C GLU A 36 0.52 7.50 0.66
N PRO A 37 1.57 8.13 0.10
CA PRO A 37 2.95 7.67 0.33
C PRO A 37 3.31 7.52 1.81
N GLU A 38 2.77 8.38 2.67
CA GLU A 38 2.99 8.32 4.11
C GLU A 38 2.49 7.01 4.73
N GLU A 39 1.41 6.45 4.19
CA GLU A 39 0.84 5.21 4.72
C GLU A 39 1.78 4.03 4.50
N VAL A 40 2.46 3.99 3.36
CA VAL A 40 3.47 2.98 3.09
C VAL A 40 4.72 3.23 3.93
N ALA A 41 5.13 4.50 4.04
CA ALA A 41 6.29 4.87 4.86
C ALA A 41 6.08 4.50 6.32
N ASN A 42 4.87 4.70 6.86
CA ASN A 42 4.55 4.34 8.24
C ASN A 42 4.70 2.83 8.48
N ALA A 43 4.31 2.00 7.53
CA ALA A 43 4.47 0.55 7.63
C ALA A 43 5.96 0.17 7.66
N ILE A 44 6.78 0.81 6.83
CA ILE A 44 8.22 0.56 6.79
C ILE A 44 8.85 0.96 8.12
N VAL A 45 8.53 2.14 8.65
CA VAL A 45 9.05 2.63 9.92
C VAL A 45 8.67 1.68 11.05
N PHE A 46 7.42 1.20 11.07
CA PHE A 46 6.99 0.24 12.08
C PHE A 46 7.84 -1.03 12.05
N LEU A 47 8.04 -1.61 10.86
CA LEU A 47 8.82 -2.85 10.73
C LEU A 47 10.29 -2.66 11.07
N CYS A 48 10.82 -1.44 10.95
CA CYS A 48 12.19 -1.11 11.32
C CYS A 48 12.33 -0.74 12.80
N SER A 49 11.23 -0.63 13.54
CA SER A 49 11.23 -0.19 14.92
C SER A 49 11.33 -1.37 15.90
N ASP A 50 11.65 -1.06 17.16
CA ASP A 50 11.67 -2.06 18.24
C ASP A 50 10.29 -2.67 18.48
N LYS A 51 9.22 -1.99 18.07
CA LYS A 51 7.85 -2.51 18.20
C LYS A 51 7.60 -3.75 17.32
N ALA A 52 8.42 -3.97 16.32
CA ALA A 52 8.36 -5.15 15.46
C ALA A 52 9.44 -6.17 15.79
N SER A 53 9.96 -6.17 17.01
CA SER A 53 11.13 -6.97 17.40
C SER A 53 10.91 -8.48 17.29
N TYR A 54 9.68 -8.95 17.33
CA TYR A 54 9.36 -10.37 17.21
C TYR A 54 8.86 -10.74 15.80
N ILE A 55 8.90 -9.79 14.85
CA ILE A 55 8.43 -10.01 13.47
C ILE A 55 9.63 -10.25 12.58
N VAL A 56 9.72 -11.46 12.02
CA VAL A 56 10.84 -11.87 11.17
C VAL A 56 10.29 -12.65 9.98
N GLY A 57 10.72 -12.30 8.80
CA GLY A 57 10.31 -13.00 7.57
C GLY A 57 8.89 -12.70 7.12
N ALA A 58 8.28 -11.64 7.63
CA ALA A 58 6.92 -11.26 7.24
C ALA A 58 6.92 -10.47 5.93
N ASN A 59 5.83 -10.66 5.16
CA ASN A 59 5.51 -9.79 4.04
C ASN A 59 4.23 -9.04 4.37
N LEU A 60 4.36 -7.76 4.67
CA LEU A 60 3.23 -6.92 5.05
C LEU A 60 2.61 -6.29 3.81
N MET A 61 1.38 -6.68 3.51
CA MET A 61 0.62 -6.10 2.40
C MET A 61 0.03 -4.75 2.84
N VAL A 62 0.37 -3.69 2.12
CA VAL A 62 -0.14 -2.34 2.40
C VAL A 62 -0.86 -1.86 1.14
N ASP A 63 -2.00 -2.47 0.86
CA ASP A 63 -2.68 -2.34 -0.43
C ASP A 63 -4.20 -2.08 -0.30
N GLY A 64 -4.68 -1.71 0.89
CA GLY A 64 -6.10 -1.43 1.09
C GLY A 64 -7.00 -2.63 0.79
N GLY A 65 -6.46 -3.84 0.84
CA GLY A 65 -7.19 -5.07 0.58
C GLY A 65 -7.20 -5.53 -0.87
N TYR A 66 -6.47 -4.85 -1.75
CA TYR A 66 -6.47 -5.16 -3.19
C TYR A 66 -6.20 -6.64 -3.48
N THR A 67 -5.22 -7.24 -2.80
CA THR A 67 -4.86 -8.64 -3.03
C THR A 67 -5.65 -9.64 -2.18
N SER A 68 -6.56 -9.16 -1.32
CA SER A 68 -7.35 -10.02 -0.45
C SER A 68 -8.63 -10.54 -1.12
N ILE A 69 -8.90 -10.07 -2.32
CA ILE A 69 -10.11 -10.45 -3.08
C ILE A 69 -9.75 -11.19 -4.35
#